data_10e416e16630dc6893b56ccc4d976279
#
_entry.id   10e416e16630dc6893b56ccc4d976279
#
_cell.length_a   1.000
_cell.length_b   1.000
_cell.length_c   1.000
_cell.angle_alpha   90.00
_cell.angle_beta   90.00
_cell.angle_gamma   90.00
#
_symmetry.space_group_name_H-M   'P 1'
#
loop_
_entity.id
_entity.type
_entity.pdbx_description
1 polymer ?
#
loop_
_entity_poly.entity_id
_entity_poly.type
_entity_poly.pdbx_seq_one_letter_code
_entity_poly.pdbx_strand_id
1 'polypeptide(L)'
;MDYLVMPKIGVNFFISGVNDQDFDLDEVTAKLGIEPTRTQKQEVLRNGTVKPTYWLFALPKVEALAIDDRMNEMRLILSGKKDIIKQLCESRGLCATFEVTITAASDELPEIYITSDFLAFAGELNADLGIAMYLDTD
;
A
#
# COMPACT_ATOMS: atom_id res chain seq x y z
N MET A 1 -19.77 29.72 -10.20
CA MET A 1 -18.95 28.84 -11.05
C MET A 1 -18.58 27.60 -10.27
N ASP A 2 -18.96 26.45 -10.75
CA ASP A 2 -18.68 25.20 -10.06
C ASP A 2 -17.32 24.67 -10.50
N TYR A 3 -16.44 24.49 -9.56
CA TYR A 3 -15.15 23.86 -9.83
C TYR A 3 -15.29 22.36 -9.62
N LEU A 4 -14.83 21.59 -10.59
CA LEU A 4 -14.75 20.15 -10.44
C LEU A 4 -13.60 19.82 -9.49
N VAL A 5 -13.96 19.33 -8.31
CA VAL A 5 -12.96 18.89 -7.34
C VAL A 5 -12.77 17.40 -7.53
N MET A 6 -11.62 17.01 -8.04
CA MET A 6 -11.33 15.63 -8.31
C MET A 6 -10.90 14.90 -7.03
N PRO A 7 -11.28 13.63 -6.89
CA PRO A 7 -10.75 12.81 -5.81
C PRO A 7 -9.24 12.71 -5.87
N LYS A 8 -8.61 12.57 -4.71
CA LYS A 8 -7.17 12.30 -4.60
C LYS A 8 -6.97 10.82 -4.31
N ILE A 9 -6.15 10.19 -5.12
CA ILE A 9 -5.90 8.76 -5.07
C ILE A 9 -4.46 8.51 -4.64
N GLY A 10 -4.29 7.75 -3.56
CA GLY A 10 -2.99 7.24 -3.13
C GLY A 10 -2.96 5.74 -3.23
N VAL A 11 -1.81 5.17 -3.56
CA VAL A 11 -1.61 3.71 -3.56
C VAL A 11 -0.36 3.41 -2.75
N ASN A 12 -0.53 2.55 -1.77
CA ASN A 12 0.50 2.17 -0.82
C ASN A 12 0.78 0.67 -0.91
N PHE A 13 2.04 0.31 -0.79
CA PHE A 13 2.46 -1.08 -0.68
C PHE A 13 3.18 -1.26 0.65
N PHE A 14 2.62 -2.10 1.51
CA PHE A 14 3.16 -2.39 2.85
C PHE A 14 3.76 -3.77 2.92
N ILE A 15 4.90 -3.87 3.61
CA ILE A 15 5.41 -5.13 4.14
C ILE A 15 5.32 -5.04 5.66
N SER A 16 4.72 -6.03 6.28
CA SER A 16 4.56 -6.10 7.73
C SER A 16 4.82 -7.53 8.20
N GLY A 17 5.01 -7.71 9.51
CA GLY A 17 5.22 -9.02 10.09
C GLY A 17 3.90 -9.73 10.34
N VAL A 18 3.85 -11.04 10.10
CA VAL A 18 2.70 -11.86 10.48
C VAL A 18 2.54 -11.79 12.00
N ASN A 19 1.30 -11.52 12.46
CA ASN A 19 1.01 -11.32 13.89
C ASN A 19 1.85 -10.22 14.52
N ASP A 20 2.10 -9.14 13.78
CA ASP A 20 2.89 -7.98 14.21
C ASP A 20 4.33 -8.33 14.60
N GLN A 21 4.86 -9.42 14.07
CA GLN A 21 6.25 -9.83 14.30
C GLN A 21 7.21 -8.76 13.80
N ASP A 22 8.23 -8.47 14.61
CA ASP A 22 9.30 -7.54 14.22
C ASP A 22 10.16 -8.14 13.10
N PHE A 23 10.79 -7.29 12.30
CA PHE A 23 11.67 -7.72 11.22
C PHE A 23 12.69 -6.64 10.85
N ASP A 24 13.67 -7.02 10.05
CA ASP A 24 14.76 -6.14 9.60
C ASP A 24 14.31 -5.31 8.39
N LEU A 25 14.12 -4.01 8.62
CA LEU A 25 13.69 -3.07 7.57
C LEU A 25 14.76 -2.90 6.50
N ASP A 26 16.03 -2.88 6.89
CA ASP A 26 17.13 -2.69 5.94
C ASP A 26 17.24 -3.89 4.98
N GLU A 27 16.95 -5.08 5.45
CA GLU A 27 16.93 -6.27 4.59
C GLU A 27 15.87 -6.14 3.50
N VAL A 28 14.67 -5.65 3.85
CA VAL A 28 13.60 -5.45 2.87
C VAL A 28 14.03 -4.46 1.80
N THR A 29 14.59 -3.32 2.20
CA THR A 29 15.07 -2.30 1.28
C THR A 29 16.16 -2.85 0.35
N ALA A 30 17.14 -3.57 0.91
CA ALA A 30 18.24 -4.13 0.14
C ALA A 30 17.75 -5.17 -0.87
N LYS A 31 16.86 -6.05 -0.45
CA LYS A 31 16.34 -7.12 -1.33
C LYS A 31 15.45 -6.57 -2.44
N LEU A 32 14.58 -5.62 -2.13
CA LEU A 32 13.70 -5.03 -3.13
C LEU A 32 14.41 -4.05 -4.04
N GLY A 33 15.46 -3.40 -3.57
CA GLY A 33 16.14 -2.34 -4.33
C GLY A 33 15.25 -1.11 -4.52
N ILE A 34 14.31 -0.90 -3.61
CA ILE A 34 13.39 0.23 -3.63
C ILE A 34 13.53 0.97 -2.30
N GLU A 35 13.71 2.29 -2.36
CA GLU A 35 13.71 3.10 -1.16
C GLU A 35 12.30 3.22 -0.59
N PRO A 36 12.09 2.92 0.69
CA PRO A 36 10.77 3.07 1.27
C PRO A 36 10.39 4.56 1.41
N THR A 37 9.11 4.83 1.30
CA THR A 37 8.57 6.16 1.56
C THR A 37 8.55 6.42 3.07
N ARG A 38 8.30 5.37 3.86
CA ARG A 38 8.21 5.46 5.30
C ARG A 38 8.47 4.09 5.93
N THR A 39 9.11 4.08 7.07
CA THR A 39 9.30 2.87 7.87
C THR A 39 8.96 3.16 9.32
N GLN A 40 8.61 2.11 10.04
CA GLN A 40 8.40 2.17 11.47
C GLN A 40 9.03 0.95 12.11
N LYS A 41 9.84 1.15 13.15
CA LYS A 41 10.40 0.06 13.93
C LYS A 41 9.51 -0.18 15.15
N GLN A 42 9.37 -1.42 15.55
CA GLN A 42 8.56 -1.81 16.70
C GLN A 42 8.91 -0.99 17.93
N GLU A 43 7.89 -0.50 18.62
CA GLU A 43 8.04 0.28 19.85
C GLU A 43 6.90 -0.07 20.80
N VAL A 44 7.24 -0.30 22.08
CA VAL A 44 6.23 -0.53 23.11
C VAL A 44 6.02 0.79 23.86
N LEU A 45 4.78 1.28 23.82
CA LEU A 45 4.41 2.52 24.49
C LEU A 45 4.21 2.29 26.01
N ARG A 46 4.16 3.38 26.77
CA ARG A 46 3.99 3.33 28.23
C ARG A 46 2.74 2.58 28.67
N ASN A 47 1.67 2.67 27.87
CA ASN A 47 0.40 2.00 28.17
C ASN A 47 0.39 0.52 27.76
N GLY A 48 1.52 -0.02 27.31
CA GLY A 48 1.62 -1.40 26.84
C GLY A 48 1.22 -1.60 25.38
N THR A 49 0.77 -0.57 24.70
CA THR A 49 0.44 -0.65 23.28
C THR A 49 1.72 -0.85 22.46
N VAL A 50 1.69 -1.80 21.54
CA VAL A 50 2.81 -2.09 20.65
C VAL A 50 2.55 -1.41 19.31
N LYS A 51 3.47 -0.56 18.86
CA LYS A 51 3.52 -0.08 17.49
C LYS A 51 4.30 -1.11 16.68
N PRO A 52 3.69 -1.74 15.68
CA PRO A 52 4.40 -2.77 14.91
C PRO A 52 5.41 -2.18 13.93
N THR A 53 6.36 -3.01 13.52
CA THR A 53 7.27 -2.68 12.43
C THR A 53 6.53 -2.74 11.11
N TYR A 54 6.74 -1.74 10.24
CA TYR A 54 6.26 -1.80 8.87
C TYR A 54 7.21 -1.09 7.91
N TRP A 55 7.17 -1.53 6.66
CA TRP A 55 7.91 -0.95 5.54
C TRP A 55 6.86 -0.51 4.51
N LEU A 56 6.92 0.73 4.07
CA LEU A 56 5.93 1.31 3.17
C LEU A 56 6.60 1.94 1.96
N PHE A 57 6.13 1.55 0.78
CA PHE A 57 6.40 2.27 -0.46
C PHE A 57 5.07 2.83 -0.98
N ALA A 58 4.99 4.15 -1.12
CA ALA A 58 3.78 4.84 -1.55
C ALA A 58 4.04 5.60 -2.84
N LEU A 59 3.08 5.53 -3.76
CA LEU A 59 3.07 6.46 -4.88
C LEU A 59 2.52 7.81 -4.41
N PRO A 60 3.04 8.92 -4.93
CA PRO A 60 2.46 10.23 -4.62
C PRO A 60 0.97 10.27 -4.95
N LYS A 61 0.19 10.97 -4.15
CA LYS A 61 -1.23 11.13 -4.41
C LYS A 61 -1.45 11.94 -5.67
N VAL A 62 -2.44 11.52 -6.46
CA VAL A 62 -2.81 12.20 -7.70
C VAL A 62 -4.32 12.43 -7.73
N GLU A 63 -4.74 13.47 -8.44
CA GLU A 63 -6.16 13.69 -8.73
C GLU A 63 -6.57 12.77 -9.89
N ALA A 64 -7.64 12.01 -9.72
CA ALA A 64 -8.13 11.11 -10.74
C ALA A 64 -9.59 10.76 -10.49
N LEU A 65 -10.30 10.40 -11.57
CA LEU A 65 -11.71 9.97 -11.52
C LEU A 65 -11.87 8.47 -11.34
N ALA A 66 -10.77 7.72 -11.36
CA ALA A 66 -10.76 6.28 -11.20
C ALA A 66 -9.46 5.85 -10.53
N ILE A 67 -9.46 4.67 -9.91
CA ILE A 67 -8.30 4.19 -9.15
C ILE A 67 -7.42 3.21 -9.91
N ASP A 68 -7.91 2.63 -11.00
CA ASP A 68 -7.26 1.51 -11.67
C ASP A 68 -5.90 1.86 -12.28
N ASP A 69 -5.77 3.01 -12.91
CA ASP A 69 -4.49 3.43 -13.53
C ASP A 69 -3.38 3.53 -12.47
N ARG A 70 -3.70 4.15 -11.34
CA ARG A 70 -2.70 4.34 -10.28
C ARG A 70 -2.31 3.02 -9.62
N MET A 71 -3.29 2.13 -9.45
CA MET A 71 -3.03 0.79 -8.93
C MET A 71 -2.12 0.00 -9.88
N ASN A 72 -2.37 0.08 -11.19
CA ASN A 72 -1.53 -0.62 -12.17
C ASN A 72 -0.14 -0.02 -12.31
N GLU A 73 0.04 1.28 -12.04
CA GLU A 73 1.38 1.85 -11.93
C GLU A 73 2.18 1.18 -10.81
N MET A 74 1.56 0.99 -9.65
CA MET A 74 2.20 0.27 -8.53
C MET A 74 2.55 -1.16 -8.95
N ARG A 75 1.62 -1.86 -9.59
CA ARG A 75 1.86 -3.22 -10.08
C ARG A 75 3.05 -3.28 -11.02
N LEU A 76 3.15 -2.33 -11.96
CA LEU A 76 4.26 -2.31 -12.93
C LEU A 76 5.61 -2.05 -12.25
N ILE A 77 5.65 -1.19 -11.25
CA ILE A 77 6.88 -0.94 -10.48
C ILE A 77 7.35 -2.21 -9.78
N LEU A 78 6.41 -2.97 -9.22
CA LEU A 78 6.71 -4.16 -8.43
C LEU A 78 6.80 -5.44 -9.28
N SER A 79 6.42 -5.41 -10.55
CA SER A 79 6.30 -6.62 -11.37
C SER A 79 7.59 -7.42 -11.49
N GLY A 80 8.73 -6.75 -11.56
CA GLY A 80 10.05 -7.39 -11.61
C GLY A 80 10.54 -7.87 -10.24
N LYS A 81 9.80 -7.61 -9.17
CA LYS A 81 10.17 -7.94 -7.79
C LYS A 81 9.29 -9.03 -7.19
N LYS A 82 8.40 -9.61 -7.97
CA LYS A 82 7.40 -10.56 -7.47
C LYS A 82 8.04 -11.73 -6.71
N ASP A 83 9.04 -12.37 -7.30
CA ASP A 83 9.69 -13.53 -6.69
C ASP A 83 10.43 -13.15 -5.41
N ILE A 84 11.06 -11.98 -5.41
CA ILE A 84 11.78 -11.46 -4.23
C ILE A 84 10.79 -11.18 -3.09
N ILE A 85 9.65 -10.57 -3.38
CA ILE A 85 8.62 -10.30 -2.38
C ILE A 85 8.08 -11.60 -1.80
N LYS A 86 7.77 -12.57 -2.66
CA LYS A 86 7.29 -13.88 -2.22
C LYS A 86 8.31 -14.57 -1.31
N GLN A 87 9.57 -14.57 -1.72
CA GLN A 87 10.64 -15.20 -0.94
C GLN A 87 10.82 -14.54 0.42
N LEU A 88 10.81 -13.20 0.48
CA LEU A 88 10.90 -12.46 1.74
C LEU A 88 9.75 -12.83 2.67
N CYS A 89 8.53 -12.84 2.15
CA CYS A 89 7.35 -13.13 2.96
C CYS A 89 7.39 -14.56 3.50
N GLU A 90 7.73 -15.52 2.66
CA GLU A 90 7.80 -16.92 3.07
C GLU A 90 8.93 -17.21 4.05
N SER A 91 10.13 -16.64 3.80
CA SER A 91 11.32 -16.96 4.61
C SER A 91 11.39 -16.18 5.92
N ARG A 92 10.74 -15.04 6.02
CA ARG A 92 10.82 -14.14 7.20
C ARG A 92 9.51 -14.00 7.96
N GLY A 93 8.46 -14.69 7.56
CA GLY A 93 7.14 -14.57 8.19
C GLY A 93 6.55 -13.17 8.01
N LEU A 94 6.64 -12.63 6.80
CA LEU A 94 6.11 -11.32 6.46
C LEU A 94 4.87 -11.45 5.59
N CYS A 95 4.12 -10.37 5.50
CA CYS A 95 2.96 -10.29 4.62
C CYS A 95 2.98 -8.98 3.85
N ALA A 96 2.38 -9.01 2.67
CA ALA A 96 2.26 -7.88 1.78
C ALA A 96 0.82 -7.37 1.76
N THR A 97 0.64 -6.07 1.72
CA THR A 97 -0.68 -5.45 1.65
C THR A 97 -0.64 -4.27 0.70
N PHE A 98 -1.62 -4.20 -0.19
CA PHE A 98 -1.88 -3.00 -0.98
C PHE A 98 -3.00 -2.22 -0.33
N GLU A 99 -2.84 -0.91 -0.26
CA GLU A 99 -3.89 -0.03 0.23
C GLU A 99 -4.10 1.10 -0.75
N VAL A 100 -5.36 1.32 -1.13
CA VAL A 100 -5.76 2.47 -1.92
C VAL A 100 -6.40 3.47 -0.99
N THR A 101 -5.90 4.70 -0.98
CA THR A 101 -6.51 5.78 -0.20
C THR A 101 -7.26 6.70 -1.15
N ILE A 102 -8.50 7.00 -0.81
CA ILE A 102 -9.36 7.88 -1.59
C ILE A 102 -9.79 9.03 -0.70
N THR A 103 -9.42 10.26 -1.08
CA THR A 103 -9.88 11.47 -0.40
C THR A 103 -10.77 12.23 -1.36
N ALA A 104 -12.04 12.37 -1.02
CA ALA A 104 -13.03 12.97 -1.91
C ALA A 104 -14.19 13.58 -1.13
N ALA A 105 -14.89 14.53 -1.77
CA ALA A 105 -16.19 14.97 -1.28
C ALA A 105 -17.22 13.83 -1.48
N SER A 106 -18.30 13.85 -0.70
CA SER A 106 -19.27 12.75 -0.70
C SER A 106 -19.97 12.53 -2.05
N ASP A 107 -20.04 13.59 -2.87
CA ASP A 107 -20.67 13.55 -4.20
C ASP A 107 -19.64 13.42 -5.34
N GLU A 108 -18.35 13.31 -5.02
CA GLU A 108 -17.23 13.33 -5.96
C GLU A 108 -16.40 12.05 -5.87
N LEU A 109 -17.05 10.92 -5.57
CA LEU A 109 -16.35 9.66 -5.41
C LEU A 109 -15.82 9.17 -6.77
N PRO A 110 -14.61 8.57 -6.80
CA PRO A 110 -14.08 8.02 -8.04
C PRO A 110 -14.75 6.70 -8.37
N GLU A 111 -14.59 6.27 -9.62
CA GLU A 111 -14.92 4.91 -10.00
C GLU A 111 -13.94 3.95 -9.30
N ILE A 112 -14.49 2.93 -8.66
CA ILE A 112 -13.72 1.88 -8.01
C ILE A 112 -13.74 0.65 -8.89
N TYR A 113 -12.71 0.51 -9.70
CA TYR A 113 -12.54 -0.58 -10.65
C TYR A 113 -11.13 -1.13 -10.50
N ILE A 114 -11.02 -2.45 -10.30
CA ILE A 114 -9.74 -3.11 -10.11
C ILE A 114 -9.57 -4.12 -11.23
N THR A 115 -8.48 -4.00 -11.98
CA THR A 115 -8.28 -4.85 -13.16
C THR A 115 -7.90 -6.28 -12.76
N SER A 116 -8.20 -7.22 -13.66
CA SER A 116 -7.81 -8.62 -13.47
C SER A 116 -6.29 -8.79 -13.36
N ASP A 117 -5.53 -7.97 -14.07
CA ASP A 117 -4.06 -7.99 -13.98
C ASP A 117 -3.58 -7.65 -12.58
N PHE A 118 -4.16 -6.61 -11.96
CA PHE A 118 -3.80 -6.26 -10.60
C PHE A 118 -4.21 -7.36 -9.61
N LEU A 119 -5.42 -7.87 -9.76
CA LEU A 119 -5.93 -8.94 -8.88
C LEU A 119 -5.07 -10.19 -8.96
N ALA A 120 -4.65 -10.58 -10.17
CA ALA A 120 -3.78 -11.72 -10.37
C ALA A 120 -2.43 -11.50 -9.70
N PHE A 121 -1.84 -10.32 -9.88
CA PHE A 121 -0.56 -9.97 -9.27
C PHE A 121 -0.63 -10.01 -7.74
N ALA A 122 -1.64 -9.36 -7.17
CA ALA A 122 -1.83 -9.36 -5.71
C ALA A 122 -2.05 -10.78 -5.18
N GLY A 123 -2.83 -11.58 -5.89
CA GLY A 123 -3.07 -12.98 -5.53
C GLY A 123 -1.80 -13.82 -5.57
N GLU A 124 -0.94 -13.62 -6.55
CA GLU A 124 0.35 -14.31 -6.63
C GLU A 124 1.27 -13.95 -5.46
N LEU A 125 1.19 -12.72 -4.96
CA LEU A 125 1.95 -12.27 -3.80
C LEU A 125 1.29 -12.71 -2.48
N ASN A 126 0.11 -13.29 -2.53
CA ASN A 126 -0.69 -13.57 -1.34
C ASN A 126 -0.98 -12.29 -0.56
N ALA A 127 -1.12 -11.17 -1.27
CA ALA A 127 -1.29 -9.86 -0.68
C ALA A 127 -2.75 -9.55 -0.41
N ASP A 128 -2.99 -8.83 0.68
CA ASP A 128 -4.29 -8.27 0.96
C ASP A 128 -4.46 -6.94 0.24
N LEU A 129 -5.71 -6.55 0.00
CA LEU A 129 -6.05 -5.27 -0.60
C LEU A 129 -7.07 -4.57 0.28
N GLY A 130 -6.73 -3.37 0.75
CA GLY A 130 -7.62 -2.52 1.51
C GLY A 130 -7.93 -1.24 0.75
N ILE A 131 -9.12 -0.70 0.97
CA ILE A 131 -9.52 0.59 0.43
C ILE A 131 -9.94 1.46 1.59
N ALA A 132 -9.24 2.58 1.80
CA ALA A 132 -9.55 3.54 2.84
C ALA A 132 -10.12 4.80 2.20
N MET A 133 -11.29 5.20 2.64
CA MET A 133 -11.97 6.36 2.10
C MET A 133 -12.04 7.45 3.16
N TYR A 134 -11.63 8.65 2.77
CA TYR A 134 -11.65 9.83 3.61
C TYR A 134 -12.55 10.87 2.96
N LEU A 135 -13.58 11.28 3.65
CA LEU A 135 -14.48 12.31 3.15
C LEU A 135 -13.90 13.68 3.50
N ASP A 136 -13.83 14.51 2.48
CA ASP A 136 -13.48 15.92 2.64
C ASP A 136 -14.80 16.66 2.92
N THR A 137 -14.92 17.20 4.13
CA THR A 137 -16.16 17.80 4.61
C THR A 137 -16.20 19.32 4.48
N ASP A 138 -15.20 19.93 3.86
CA ASP A 138 -15.21 21.39 3.68
C ASP A 138 -16.10 21.83 2.51
#